data_df08fc7689432d5224351335dc0804ec
#
_entry.id   df08fc7689432d5224351335dc0804ec
#
_cell.length_a   1.000
_cell.length_b   1.000
_cell.length_c   1.000
_cell.angle_alpha   90.00
_cell.angle_beta   90.00
_cell.angle_gamma   90.00
#
_symmetry.space_group_name_H-M   'P 1'
#
loop_
_entity.id
_entity.type
_entity.pdbx_description
1 polymer ?
#
loop_
_entity_poly.entity_id
_entity_poly.type
_entity_poly.pdbx_seq_one_letter_code
_entity_poly.pdbx_strand_id
1 'polypeptide(L)'
;MKTKKNQKQVSIEEYIETYCQEKRIRERLAVYVNPKTHRNLKRVARLFASEHYTTTSSLADSIISRHFETYRELLNNAQEEHIRELFGWLEDTKRCGSEEQEEQ
;
A
#
# COMPACT_ATOMS: atom_id res chain seq x y z
N MET A 1 -18.13 3.07 -20.67
CA MET A 1 -18.11 2.80 -20.32
C MET A 1 -17.77 2.26 -19.85
N LYS A 2 -17.48 2.11 -19.85
CA LYS A 2 -17.27 1.69 -19.49
C LYS A 2 -16.83 1.01 -18.77
N THR A 3 -16.38 0.87 -18.65
CA THR A 3 -15.86 0.36 -18.04
C THR A 3 -15.83 -0.05 -17.05
N LYS A 4 -15.76 -0.03 -16.67
CA LYS A 4 -15.73 -0.35 -15.69
C LYS A 4 -16.46 -1.23 -15.29
N LYS A 5 -16.68 -1.87 -15.61
CA LYS A 5 -17.40 -2.67 -15.42
C LYS A 5 -17.05 -3.75 -14.73
N ASN A 6 -16.17 -4.22 -14.69
CA ASN A 6 -15.81 -5.24 -13.95
C ASN A 6 -15.46 -4.91 -12.63
N GLN A 7 -15.49 -3.70 -12.28
CA GLN A 7 -15.21 -3.32 -11.05
C GLN A 7 -16.33 -3.59 -10.17
N LYS A 8 -16.18 -4.14 -9.02
CA LYS A 8 -17.15 -4.29 -8.07
C LYS A 8 -17.55 -3.01 -7.59
N GLN A 9 -18.77 -2.73 -7.46
CA GLN A 9 -19.24 -1.49 -6.92
C GLN A 9 -19.19 -1.57 -5.45
N VAL A 10 -18.44 -0.74 -4.83
CA VAL A 10 -18.28 -0.68 -3.39
C VAL A 10 -19.15 0.44 -2.87
N SER A 11 -19.95 0.17 -1.86
CA SER A 11 -20.81 1.20 -1.29
C SER A 11 -19.96 2.19 -0.52
N ILE A 12 -20.53 3.35 -0.24
CA ILE A 12 -19.82 4.37 0.50
C ILE A 12 -19.54 3.87 1.91
N GLU A 13 -20.46 3.09 2.46
CA GLU A 13 -20.25 2.56 3.80
C GLU A 13 -19.06 1.60 3.83
N GLU A 14 -18.94 0.78 2.82
CA GLU A 14 -17.80 -0.12 2.73
C GLU A 14 -16.50 0.64 2.58
N TYR A 15 -16.54 1.68 1.79
CA TYR A 15 -15.34 2.48 1.59
C TYR A 15 -14.90 3.11 2.90
N ILE A 16 -15.84 3.69 3.64
CA ILE A 16 -15.54 4.33 4.90
C ILE A 16 -14.96 3.31 5.87
N GLU A 17 -15.57 2.15 5.92
CA GLU A 17 -15.11 1.12 6.83
C GLU A 17 -13.70 0.67 6.50
N THR A 18 -13.39 0.58 5.23
CA THR A 18 -12.08 0.09 4.81
C THR A 18 -11.00 1.15 4.95
N TYR A 19 -11.29 2.38 4.56
CA TYR A 19 -10.24 3.36 4.43
C TYR A 19 -10.33 4.56 5.35
N CYS A 20 -11.47 4.83 5.94
CA CYS A 20 -11.66 6.09 6.62
C CYS A 20 -11.80 5.98 8.12
N GLN A 21 -11.30 4.91 8.69
CA GLN A 21 -11.37 4.75 10.13
C GLN A 21 -10.29 5.58 10.81
N GLU A 22 -10.56 6.01 12.00
CA GLU A 22 -9.59 6.78 12.76
C GLU A 22 -8.36 5.93 12.99
N LYS A 23 -7.20 6.47 12.72
CA LYS A 23 -5.98 5.71 12.83
C LYS A 23 -4.89 6.62 13.33
N ARG A 24 -4.25 6.21 14.39
CA ARG A 24 -3.18 6.97 14.97
C ARG A 24 -1.86 6.42 14.51
N ILE A 25 -1.06 7.22 13.85
CA ILE A 25 0.23 6.80 13.36
C ILE A 25 1.28 7.39 14.28
N ARG A 26 1.89 6.54 15.08
CA ARG A 26 2.84 7.01 16.05
C ARG A 26 4.18 7.40 15.46
N GLU A 27 4.73 6.52 14.68
CA GLU A 27 5.98 6.83 14.01
C GLU A 27 5.70 7.11 12.58
N ARG A 28 6.15 8.23 12.09
CA ARG A 28 5.82 8.64 10.75
C ARG A 28 7.03 8.68 9.89
N LEU A 29 6.92 8.05 8.75
CA LEU A 29 7.95 8.13 7.74
C LEU A 29 7.35 8.75 6.52
N ALA A 30 8.16 9.39 5.72
CA ALA A 30 7.66 10.13 4.59
C ALA A 30 7.73 9.34 3.30
N VAL A 31 6.70 9.46 2.51
CA VAL A 31 6.69 8.96 1.16
C VAL A 31 6.21 10.10 0.31
N TYR A 32 6.91 10.36 -0.78
CA TYR A 32 6.54 11.50 -1.61
C TYR A 32 5.65 11.06 -2.73
N VAL A 33 4.56 11.75 -2.92
CA VAL A 33 3.62 11.43 -3.97
C VAL A 33 3.46 12.64 -4.88
N ASN A 34 2.91 12.38 -6.02
CA ASN A 34 2.63 13.41 -6.98
C ASN A 34 1.67 14.44 -6.38
N PRO A 35 1.85 15.73 -6.68
CA PRO A 35 0.96 16.73 -6.09
C PRO A 35 -0.51 16.49 -6.39
N LYS A 36 -0.81 15.97 -7.56
CA LYS A 36 -2.20 15.70 -7.88
C LYS A 36 -2.75 14.60 -6.98
N THR A 37 -1.98 13.59 -6.72
CA THR A 37 -2.38 12.52 -5.82
C THR A 37 -2.59 13.06 -4.41
N HIS A 38 -1.70 13.92 -3.99
CA HIS A 38 -1.80 14.53 -2.67
C HIS A 38 -3.08 15.33 -2.54
N ARG A 39 -3.41 16.11 -3.57
CA ARG A 39 -4.63 16.88 -3.56
C ARG A 39 -5.86 15.99 -3.45
N ASN A 40 -5.84 14.88 -4.18
CA ASN A 40 -6.96 13.97 -4.14
C ASN A 40 -7.12 13.32 -2.77
N LEU A 41 -6.00 13.00 -2.16
CA LEU A 41 -6.05 12.45 -0.80
C LEU A 41 -6.67 13.46 0.16
N LYS A 42 -6.27 14.71 0.03
CA LYS A 42 -6.80 15.74 0.91
C LYS A 42 -8.29 15.93 0.70
N ARG A 43 -8.72 15.87 -0.54
CA ARG A 43 -10.14 16.02 -0.82
C ARG A 43 -10.96 14.92 -0.18
N VAL A 44 -10.53 13.69 -0.36
CA VAL A 44 -11.26 12.56 0.18
C VAL A 44 -11.23 12.58 1.70
N ALA A 45 -10.07 12.88 2.26
CA ALA A 45 -9.96 12.94 3.71
C ALA A 45 -10.93 13.98 4.29
N ARG A 46 -11.05 15.09 3.58
CA ARG A 46 -11.91 16.14 4.05
C ARG A 46 -13.38 15.74 4.06
N LEU A 47 -13.79 14.90 3.13
CA LEU A 47 -15.16 14.43 3.08
C LEU A 47 -15.55 13.70 4.36
N PHE A 48 -14.62 12.98 4.95
CA PHE A 48 -14.95 12.15 6.09
C PHE A 48 -14.32 12.61 7.40
N ALA A 49 -13.75 13.81 7.38
CA ALA A 49 -13.00 14.25 8.55
C ALA A 49 -13.86 14.45 9.78
N SER A 50 -15.03 15.05 9.58
CA SER A 50 -15.83 15.44 10.74
C SER A 50 -16.49 14.26 11.42
N GLU A 51 -16.88 13.26 10.67
CA GLU A 51 -17.59 12.15 11.27
C GLU A 51 -16.69 10.98 11.60
N HIS A 52 -15.64 10.82 10.85
CA HIS A 52 -14.81 9.62 11.00
C HIS A 52 -13.37 9.95 11.37
N TYR A 53 -13.09 11.22 11.58
CA TYR A 53 -11.75 11.66 12.02
C TYR A 53 -10.66 11.22 11.06
N THR A 54 -11.00 11.19 9.78
CA THR A 54 -10.06 10.78 8.75
C THR A 54 -9.09 11.91 8.47
N THR A 55 -7.82 11.60 8.40
CA THR A 55 -6.83 12.59 8.03
C THR A 55 -6.17 12.14 6.75
N THR A 56 -5.42 13.04 6.12
CA THR A 56 -4.73 12.69 4.91
C THR A 56 -3.76 11.52 5.15
N SER A 57 -3.06 11.56 6.27
CA SER A 57 -2.11 10.51 6.59
C SER A 57 -2.78 9.18 6.85
N SER A 58 -3.86 9.18 7.63
CA SER A 58 -4.52 7.93 7.94
C SER A 58 -5.17 7.34 6.71
N LEU A 59 -5.71 8.18 5.85
CA LEU A 59 -6.31 7.69 4.62
C LEU A 59 -5.25 7.09 3.72
N ALA A 60 -4.13 7.77 3.55
CA ALA A 60 -3.05 7.27 2.73
C ALA A 60 -2.53 5.94 3.26
N ASP A 61 -2.33 5.86 4.56
CA ASP A 61 -1.83 4.64 5.16
C ASP A 61 -2.81 3.50 4.96
N SER A 62 -4.09 3.77 5.11
CA SER A 62 -5.10 2.72 4.94
C SER A 62 -5.16 2.22 3.49
N ILE A 63 -5.05 3.14 2.55
CA ILE A 63 -5.08 2.75 1.15
C ILE A 63 -3.86 1.89 0.82
N ILE A 64 -2.70 2.31 1.27
CA ILE A 64 -1.47 1.60 0.98
C ILE A 64 -1.48 0.23 1.66
N SER A 65 -1.91 0.19 2.91
CA SER A 65 -1.97 -1.07 3.64
C SER A 65 -2.93 -2.04 2.98
N ARG A 66 -4.05 -1.53 2.53
CA ARG A 66 -5.04 -2.38 1.88
C ARG A 66 -4.49 -2.95 0.59
N HIS A 67 -3.72 -2.15 -0.13
CA HIS A 67 -3.11 -2.62 -1.35
C HIS A 67 -2.20 -3.82 -1.05
N PHE A 68 -1.39 -3.72 -0.02
CA PHE A 68 -0.48 -4.80 0.32
C PHE A 68 -1.22 -6.03 0.83
N GLU A 69 -2.30 -5.81 1.55
CA GLU A 69 -3.09 -6.93 2.00
C GLU A 69 -3.75 -7.65 0.83
N THR A 70 -4.27 -6.89 -0.09
CA THR A 70 -4.97 -7.45 -1.23
C THR A 70 -4.05 -8.29 -2.10
N TYR A 71 -2.82 -7.83 -2.26
CA TYR A 71 -1.90 -8.49 -3.15
C TYR A 71 -0.78 -9.21 -2.43
N ARG A 72 -1.01 -9.55 -1.20
CA ARG A 72 0.03 -10.15 -0.37
C ARG A 72 0.63 -11.40 -1.00
N GLU A 73 -0.23 -12.30 -1.42
CA GLU A 73 0.25 -13.55 -1.99
C GLU A 73 1.00 -13.33 -3.29
N LEU A 74 0.44 -12.49 -4.11
CA LEU A 74 1.06 -12.20 -5.38
C LEU A 74 2.45 -11.61 -5.18
N LEU A 75 2.57 -10.67 -4.27
CA LEU A 75 3.83 -10.00 -4.03
C LEU A 75 4.84 -10.91 -3.36
N ASN A 76 4.37 -11.75 -2.45
CA ASN A 76 5.25 -12.70 -1.80
C ASN A 76 5.80 -13.70 -2.81
N ASN A 77 4.95 -14.15 -3.73
CA ASN A 77 5.40 -15.08 -4.74
C ASN A 77 6.42 -14.43 -5.67
N ALA A 78 6.17 -13.19 -6.02
CA ALA A 78 7.11 -12.48 -6.87
C ALA A 78 8.45 -12.31 -6.18
N GLN A 79 8.41 -12.02 -4.89
CA GLN A 79 9.64 -11.86 -4.14
C GLN A 79 10.39 -13.18 -4.02
N GLU A 80 9.64 -14.24 -3.78
CA GLU A 80 10.24 -15.54 -3.68
C GLU A 80 10.92 -15.93 -4.96
N GLU A 81 10.28 -15.65 -6.07
CA GLU A 81 10.86 -15.96 -7.33
C GLU A 81 12.12 -15.16 -7.58
N HIS A 82 12.09 -13.91 -7.22
CA HIS A 82 13.27 -13.06 -7.36
C HIS A 82 14.42 -13.58 -6.50
N ILE A 83 14.11 -13.96 -5.28
CA ILE A 83 15.13 -14.47 -4.39
C ILE A 83 15.70 -15.77 -4.91
N ARG A 84 14.85 -16.60 -5.46
CA ARG A 84 15.29 -17.86 -6.00
C ARG A 84 16.27 -17.64 -7.15
N GLU A 85 15.95 -16.70 -8.01
CA GLU A 85 16.83 -16.38 -9.11
C GLU A 85 18.14 -15.83 -8.61
N LEU A 86 18.05 -14.98 -7.62
CA LEU A 86 19.22 -14.37 -7.06
C LEU A 86 20.12 -15.42 -6.41
N PHE A 87 19.54 -16.29 -5.63
CA PHE A 87 20.30 -17.30 -4.93
C PHE A 87 20.87 -18.31 -5.91
N GLY A 88 20.13 -18.64 -6.95
CA GLY A 88 20.66 -19.54 -7.94
C GLY A 88 21.90 -18.97 -8.58
N TRP A 89 21.88 -17.68 -8.81
CA TRP A 89 23.02 -17.01 -9.37
C TRP A 89 24.17 -16.96 -8.38
N LEU A 90 23.88 -16.69 -7.14
CA LEU A 90 24.89 -16.61 -6.12
C LEU A 90 25.52 -17.94 -5.82
N GLU A 91 24.78 -18.98 -6.01
CA GLU A 91 25.31 -20.28 -5.76
C GLU A 91 26.55 -20.53 -6.59
N ASP A 92 26.54 -20.03 -7.78
CA ASP A 92 27.69 -20.20 -8.62
C ASP A 92 28.89 -19.49 -8.03
N THR A 93 28.68 -18.34 -7.52
CA THR A 93 29.76 -17.57 -6.96
C THR A 93 30.02 -17.93 -5.55
N LYS A 94 29.16 -18.56 -4.96
CA LYS A 94 29.30 -18.91 -3.65
C LYS A 94 29.50 -17.90 -2.73
N ARG A 95 28.99 -17.05 -2.55
CA ARG A 95 29.21 -16.07 -1.74
C ARG A 95 28.20 -15.84 -0.85
N CYS A 96 28.08 -15.68 -0.15
CA CYS A 96 27.15 -15.56 0.71
C CYS A 96 26.69 -14.42 1.04
N GLY A 97 26.53 -13.89 0.91
CA GLY A 97 26.05 -12.94 1.13
C GLY A 97 25.35 -12.34 1.89
N SER A 98 25.51 -12.20 1.96
CA SER A 98 24.95 -11.61 2.48
C SER A 98 24.20 -10.75 2.88
N GLU A 99 24.25 -10.38 2.75
CA GLU A 99 23.66 -9.69 3.02
C GLU A 99 22.80 -8.97 3.16
N GLU A 100 22.55 -8.61 3.07
CA GLU A 100 21.83 -7.96 3.06
C GLU A 100 20.94 -7.28 3.21
N GLN A 101 20.68 -6.97 3.20
CA GLN A 101 19.90 -6.41 3.18
C GLN A 101 19.07 -5.68 3.38
N GLU A 102 18.82 -5.39 3.30
CA GLU A 102 18.09 -4.77 3.34
C GLU A 102 17.41 -3.97 3.45
N GLU A 103 17.19 -3.66 3.35
CA GLU A 103 16.53 -2.94 3.36
C GLU A 103 15.82 -2.38 3.29
N GLN A 104 15.72 -2.17 3.14
CA GLN A 104 14.96 -1.65 3.01
C GLN A 104 14.50 -1.47 2.94
#